data_ed90bd4d66b6fc85feca2e8362f7056e
#
_entry.id   ed90bd4d66b6fc85feca2e8362f7056e
#
_cell.length_a   1.000
_cell.length_b   1.000
_cell.length_c   1.000
_cell.angle_alpha   90.00
_cell.angle_beta   90.00
_cell.angle_gamma   90.00
#
_symmetry.space_group_name_H-M   'P 1'
#
loop_
_entity.id
_entity.type
_entity.pdbx_description
1 polymer ?
#
loop_
_entity_poly.entity_id
_entity_poly.type
_entity_poly.pdbx_seq_one_letter_code
_entity_poly.pdbx_strand_id
1 'polypeptide(L)'
;YWKNNFLNLNCGMALLRSNVTVKNCYFNNMQPEAFYGKAFNGSAVYSAGYIAGAKYATLKLQPVLNNLITMVNCFRGVDASYCDLNLNNVRMDSMWIGVQATLCRDYLNTTITNNIIHAYRAGVMCHINAGSALSDISGNSIYMNSTGINAAAGIVINETNKVGLGNYTLQNNLLYLYDCKYGIQMKNVYKPLLAHNYIEQHGNSLFGIHASNCDSTHVRCNQVRTMSTTNANSKGIYYSLSKNGEIACNSIDTAATGIWFGGNCLGTQLKGNTLRNNFLGLYINNVGLIGVQPNNGNKFIAYRDTIGAYNANLSQFGLSGSAFLLKNGTVMGSIYYPILAVQNYGWFIDNQSTNPYQCGTNCYDMLTDVDNEMLYRIIAGDSILTETFIPESQSMARQFVFEILHNSPELLASDT
;
A
#
# COMPACT_ATOMS: atom_id res chain seq x y z
N TYR A 1 -0.67 31.21 -18.49
CA TYR A 1 0.16 30.11 -19.01
C TYR A 1 -0.70 29.21 -19.90
N TRP A 2 -0.28 28.92 -21.14
CA TRP A 2 -0.98 28.03 -22.06
C TRP A 2 -0.81 26.59 -21.60
N LYS A 3 -1.90 25.80 -21.57
CA LYS A 3 -1.90 24.37 -21.30
C LYS A 3 -1.84 23.62 -22.63
N ASN A 4 -0.88 22.74 -22.81
CA ASN A 4 -0.82 21.86 -23.98
C ASN A 4 -1.83 20.72 -23.83
N ASN A 5 -2.71 20.57 -24.81
CA ASN A 5 -3.75 19.56 -24.84
C ASN A 5 -3.42 18.46 -25.85
N PHE A 6 -3.44 17.21 -25.37
CA PHE A 6 -3.29 16.00 -26.18
C PHE A 6 -4.62 15.22 -26.07
N LEU A 7 -5.34 15.06 -27.15
CA LEU A 7 -6.69 14.54 -27.15
C LEU A 7 -6.85 13.41 -28.18
N ASN A 8 -7.48 12.30 -27.77
CA ASN A 8 -7.88 11.20 -28.66
C ASN A 8 -6.72 10.64 -29.49
N LEU A 9 -5.59 10.36 -28.86
CA LEU A 9 -4.38 9.84 -29.49
C LEU A 9 -4.07 8.43 -28.97
N ASN A 10 -3.29 7.67 -29.74
CA ASN A 10 -2.77 6.38 -29.28
C ASN A 10 -1.65 6.54 -28.26
N CYS A 11 -0.93 7.64 -28.33
CA CYS A 11 0.07 8.07 -27.35
C CYS A 11 0.14 9.60 -27.34
N GLY A 12 0.12 10.20 -26.17
CA GLY A 12 0.24 11.65 -26.04
C GLY A 12 1.67 12.13 -26.32
N MET A 13 2.64 11.57 -25.61
CA MET A 13 4.06 11.83 -25.81
C MET A 13 4.84 10.52 -25.83
N ALA A 14 5.67 10.32 -26.86
CA ALA A 14 6.62 9.21 -26.93
C ALA A 14 8.06 9.76 -26.92
N LEU A 15 8.77 9.51 -25.83
CA LEU A 15 10.08 10.05 -25.54
C LEU A 15 11.11 8.91 -25.57
N LEU A 16 12.05 8.95 -26.51
CA LEU A 16 13.06 7.92 -26.64
C LEU A 16 14.45 8.51 -26.38
N ARG A 17 15.15 7.93 -25.41
CA ARG A 17 16.54 8.31 -25.05
C ARG A 17 16.69 9.82 -24.78
N SER A 18 15.68 10.41 -24.17
CA SER A 18 15.58 11.86 -24.02
C SER A 18 15.46 12.24 -22.54
N ASN A 19 16.00 13.41 -22.21
CA ASN A 19 15.83 14.03 -20.90
C ASN A 19 14.76 15.11 -21.02
N VAL A 20 13.58 14.86 -20.46
CA VAL A 20 12.42 15.74 -20.64
C VAL A 20 11.77 16.08 -19.30
N THR A 21 11.39 17.34 -19.18
CA THR A 21 10.48 17.79 -18.12
C THR A 21 9.16 18.20 -18.74
N VAL A 22 8.08 17.51 -18.37
CA VAL A 22 6.71 17.80 -18.79
C VAL A 22 6.08 18.76 -17.79
N LYS A 23 5.47 19.83 -18.30
CA LYS A 23 4.81 20.86 -17.52
C LYS A 23 3.52 21.31 -18.18
N ASN A 24 2.50 21.64 -17.41
CA ASN A 24 1.25 22.24 -17.91
C ASN A 24 0.61 21.48 -19.08
N CYS A 25 0.52 20.16 -19.00
CA CYS A 25 -0.08 19.33 -20.03
C CYS A 25 -1.39 18.71 -19.54
N TYR A 26 -2.30 18.55 -20.49
CA TYR A 26 -3.54 17.80 -20.34
C TYR A 26 -3.60 16.69 -21.37
N PHE A 27 -3.82 15.48 -20.92
CA PHE A 27 -3.95 14.29 -21.75
C PHE A 27 -5.33 13.70 -21.56
N ASN A 28 -6.04 13.45 -22.64
CA ASN A 28 -7.37 12.84 -22.54
C ASN A 28 -7.57 11.80 -23.65
N ASN A 29 -8.10 10.65 -23.26
CA ASN A 29 -8.51 9.56 -24.14
C ASN A 29 -7.35 8.99 -24.96
N MET A 30 -6.25 8.59 -24.27
CA MET A 30 -5.16 7.82 -24.89
C MET A 30 -5.52 6.35 -24.84
N GLN A 31 -6.04 5.81 -25.94
CA GLN A 31 -6.53 4.43 -26.01
C GLN A 31 -5.66 3.57 -26.96
N PRO A 32 -5.41 2.30 -26.62
CA PRO A 32 -4.68 1.42 -27.50
C PRO A 32 -5.53 1.07 -28.73
N GLU A 33 -4.94 1.21 -29.92
CA GLU A 33 -5.52 0.62 -31.13
C GLU A 33 -5.14 -0.85 -31.28
N ALA A 34 -6.09 -1.68 -31.63
CA ALA A 34 -5.93 -3.13 -31.73
C ALA A 34 -4.84 -3.57 -32.74
N PHE A 35 -4.50 -2.74 -33.71
CA PHE A 35 -3.58 -3.08 -34.81
C PHE A 35 -2.11 -2.72 -34.59
N TYR A 36 -1.78 -1.95 -33.57
CA TYR A 36 -0.39 -1.53 -33.34
C TYR A 36 0.12 -2.07 -32.01
N GLY A 37 0.70 -3.24 -32.03
CA GLY A 37 1.39 -3.86 -30.87
C GLY A 37 2.65 -3.11 -30.41
N LYS A 38 2.60 -1.78 -30.37
CA LYS A 38 3.72 -0.95 -29.92
C LYS A 38 3.64 -0.71 -28.41
N ALA A 39 4.77 -0.76 -27.76
CA ALA A 39 4.88 -0.64 -26.30
C ALA A 39 4.21 0.62 -25.70
N PHE A 40 4.18 1.72 -26.44
CA PHE A 40 3.63 3.00 -26.00
C PHE A 40 2.13 3.20 -26.24
N ASN A 41 1.46 2.19 -26.82
CA ASN A 41 0.05 2.29 -27.22
C ASN A 41 -0.86 2.50 -25.97
N GLY A 42 -1.67 3.54 -26.01
CA GLY A 42 -2.57 3.93 -24.93
C GLY A 42 -1.93 4.74 -23.78
N SER A 43 -0.67 5.18 -23.90
CA SER A 43 0.00 5.94 -22.84
C SER A 43 -0.18 7.45 -23.02
N ALA A 44 -0.49 8.16 -21.93
CA ALA A 44 -0.43 9.62 -21.95
C ALA A 44 1.04 10.08 -22.14
N VAL A 45 1.96 9.51 -21.39
CA VAL A 45 3.40 9.73 -21.56
C VAL A 45 4.13 8.38 -21.56
N TYR A 46 4.84 8.10 -22.63
CA TYR A 46 5.76 6.99 -22.74
C TYR A 46 7.18 7.49 -22.76
N SER A 47 8.07 6.91 -21.96
CA SER A 47 9.49 7.25 -21.95
C SER A 47 10.34 5.98 -21.90
N ALA A 48 11.26 5.86 -22.85
CA ALA A 48 12.17 4.72 -22.90
C ALA A 48 13.62 5.14 -23.11
N GLY A 49 14.49 4.65 -22.23
CA GLY A 49 15.92 4.61 -22.41
C GLY A 49 16.39 3.39 -23.22
N TYR A 50 17.69 3.13 -23.20
CA TYR A 50 18.29 1.93 -23.81
C TYR A 50 19.56 1.51 -23.07
N ILE A 51 19.71 0.23 -22.82
CA ILE A 51 20.83 -0.31 -22.04
C ILE A 51 22.16 -0.28 -22.83
N ALA A 52 22.14 -0.60 -24.12
CA ALA A 52 23.36 -0.67 -24.91
C ALA A 52 23.92 0.74 -25.14
N GLY A 53 25.02 1.05 -24.47
CA GLY A 53 25.73 2.34 -24.57
C GLY A 53 25.30 3.38 -23.53
N ALA A 54 24.71 2.96 -22.39
CA ALA A 54 24.43 3.81 -21.23
C ALA A 54 23.66 5.13 -21.52
N LYS A 55 22.76 5.12 -22.50
CA LYS A 55 21.88 6.26 -22.77
C LYS A 55 20.54 6.05 -22.08
N TYR A 56 20.47 6.44 -20.83
CA TYR A 56 19.24 6.44 -20.05
C TYR A 56 18.36 7.62 -20.45
N ALA A 57 17.06 7.46 -20.23
CA ALA A 57 16.12 8.58 -20.32
C ALA A 57 15.91 9.18 -18.95
N THR A 58 15.56 10.45 -18.89
CA THR A 58 15.05 11.10 -17.68
C THR A 58 13.68 11.68 -17.98
N LEU A 59 12.68 11.29 -17.22
CA LEU A 59 11.34 11.84 -17.31
C LEU A 59 10.96 12.51 -16.00
N LYS A 60 10.70 13.82 -16.07
CA LYS A 60 10.16 14.58 -14.94
C LYS A 60 8.78 15.12 -15.30
N LEU A 61 7.78 14.78 -14.50
CA LEU A 61 6.45 15.39 -14.54
C LEU A 61 6.30 16.25 -13.29
N GLN A 62 6.36 17.56 -13.48
CA GLN A 62 6.29 18.51 -12.37
C GLN A 62 5.40 19.68 -12.77
N PRO A 63 4.32 19.95 -12.05
CA PRO A 63 3.46 21.10 -12.33
C PRO A 63 4.20 22.42 -12.05
N VAL A 64 3.77 23.48 -12.69
CA VAL A 64 4.22 24.84 -12.40
C VAL A 64 3.05 25.58 -11.77
N LEU A 65 3.24 26.12 -10.55
CA LEU A 65 2.28 26.99 -9.89
C LEU A 65 0.83 26.49 -10.00
N ASN A 66 0.38 25.67 -9.10
CA ASN A 66 -1.02 25.18 -8.96
C ASN A 66 -1.69 24.56 -10.22
N ASN A 67 -1.00 24.48 -11.35
CA ASN A 67 -1.51 23.87 -12.57
C ASN A 67 -1.09 22.39 -12.62
N LEU A 68 -1.93 21.51 -12.11
CA LEU A 68 -1.68 20.07 -12.17
C LEU A 68 -1.56 19.58 -13.61
N ILE A 69 -0.60 18.70 -13.86
CA ILE A 69 -0.61 17.85 -15.04
C ILE A 69 -1.76 16.87 -14.85
N THR A 70 -2.69 16.85 -15.79
CA THR A 70 -3.89 16.03 -15.69
C THR A 70 -3.94 15.03 -16.83
N MET A 71 -4.20 13.77 -16.50
CA MET A 71 -4.38 12.66 -17.44
C MET A 71 -5.76 12.06 -17.17
N VAL A 72 -6.58 11.93 -18.20
CA VAL A 72 -7.96 11.43 -18.06
C VAL A 72 -8.22 10.35 -19.10
N ASN A 73 -8.87 9.27 -18.68
CA ASN A 73 -9.33 8.20 -19.57
C ASN A 73 -8.22 7.66 -20.49
N CYS A 74 -7.03 7.41 -19.94
CA CYS A 74 -5.92 6.83 -20.68
C CYS A 74 -5.72 5.37 -20.26
N PHE A 75 -5.27 4.52 -21.19
CA PHE A 75 -4.96 3.13 -20.85
C PHE A 75 -3.79 3.06 -19.87
N ARG A 76 -2.75 3.90 -20.08
CA ARG A 76 -1.70 4.16 -19.08
C ARG A 76 -1.50 5.66 -18.91
N GLY A 77 -1.32 6.09 -17.66
CA GLY A 77 -0.93 7.47 -17.42
C GLY A 77 0.54 7.66 -17.83
N VAL A 78 1.45 7.03 -17.14
CA VAL A 78 2.88 7.06 -17.45
C VAL A 78 3.40 5.63 -17.63
N ASP A 79 4.13 5.42 -18.71
CA ASP A 79 4.84 4.17 -18.99
C ASP A 79 6.33 4.48 -19.20
N ALA A 80 7.18 4.09 -18.26
CA ALA A 80 8.60 4.37 -18.24
C ALA A 80 9.42 3.08 -18.25
N SER A 81 10.39 3.00 -19.16
CA SER A 81 11.34 1.89 -19.24
C SER A 81 12.77 2.39 -19.33
N TYR A 82 13.70 1.83 -18.55
CA TYR A 82 15.11 2.28 -18.49
C TYR A 82 15.21 3.80 -18.31
N CYS A 83 14.42 4.33 -17.38
CA CYS A 83 14.20 5.75 -17.21
C CYS A 83 14.44 6.17 -15.75
N ASP A 84 15.11 7.30 -15.57
CA ASP A 84 15.11 8.03 -14.31
C ASP A 84 13.77 8.78 -14.22
N LEU A 85 12.85 8.28 -13.37
CA LEU A 85 11.48 8.71 -13.32
C LEU A 85 11.21 9.58 -12.09
N ASN A 86 10.69 10.79 -12.32
CA ASN A 86 10.25 11.66 -11.25
C ASN A 86 8.86 12.23 -11.57
N LEU A 87 7.85 11.71 -10.84
CA LEU A 87 6.48 12.16 -10.90
C LEU A 87 6.09 12.82 -9.58
N ASN A 88 5.67 14.06 -9.65
CA ASN A 88 5.22 14.79 -8.47
C ASN A 88 3.99 15.65 -8.82
N ASN A 89 2.96 15.58 -7.99
CA ASN A 89 1.71 16.35 -8.14
C ASN A 89 1.04 16.16 -9.52
N VAL A 90 0.89 14.92 -9.97
CA VAL A 90 0.18 14.56 -11.19
C VAL A 90 -1.18 13.98 -10.82
N ARG A 91 -2.22 14.38 -11.55
CA ARG A 91 -3.55 13.81 -11.43
C ARG A 91 -3.86 12.87 -12.59
N MET A 92 -4.29 11.68 -12.28
CA MET A 92 -4.61 10.60 -13.22
C MET A 92 -6.01 10.07 -12.90
N ASP A 93 -6.96 10.29 -13.81
CA ASP A 93 -8.35 9.89 -13.63
C ASP A 93 -8.76 8.84 -14.67
N SER A 94 -9.43 7.78 -14.23
CA SER A 94 -9.93 6.70 -15.09
C SER A 94 -8.83 5.99 -15.91
N MET A 95 -7.75 5.58 -15.23
CA MET A 95 -6.64 4.85 -15.83
C MET A 95 -6.88 3.34 -15.75
N TRP A 96 -6.43 2.59 -16.79
CA TRP A 96 -6.24 1.15 -16.61
C TRP A 96 -5.04 0.88 -15.69
N ILE A 97 -3.91 1.55 -15.97
CA ILE A 97 -2.73 1.61 -15.09
C ILE A 97 -2.35 3.09 -14.93
N GLY A 98 -2.20 3.57 -13.69
CA GLY A 98 -1.74 4.93 -13.44
C GLY A 98 -0.29 5.11 -13.87
N VAL A 99 0.64 4.44 -13.21
CA VAL A 99 2.08 4.51 -13.50
C VAL A 99 2.64 3.11 -13.67
N GLN A 100 3.36 2.89 -14.75
CA GLN A 100 4.16 1.69 -14.98
C GLN A 100 5.64 2.07 -15.12
N ALA A 101 6.48 1.53 -14.23
CA ALA A 101 7.93 1.69 -14.30
C ALA A 101 8.58 0.30 -14.46
N THR A 102 9.31 0.11 -15.55
CA THR A 102 9.88 -1.20 -15.88
C THR A 102 11.37 -1.06 -16.18
N LEU A 103 12.20 -1.91 -15.56
CA LEU A 103 13.65 -1.89 -15.77
C LEU A 103 14.32 -0.54 -15.46
N CYS A 104 13.69 0.27 -14.59
CA CYS A 104 14.26 1.50 -14.04
C CYS A 104 15.23 1.12 -12.88
N ARG A 105 16.39 0.58 -13.23
CA ARG A 105 17.34 -0.05 -12.33
C ARG A 105 18.76 0.54 -12.46
N ASP A 106 19.68 0.00 -11.71
CA ASP A 106 21.08 0.40 -11.61
C ASP A 106 21.23 1.81 -11.00
N TYR A 107 21.49 2.84 -11.77
CA TYR A 107 21.64 4.22 -11.30
C TYR A 107 20.39 5.07 -11.51
N LEU A 108 19.28 4.46 -11.95
CA LEU A 108 18.03 5.16 -12.24
C LEU A 108 17.13 5.18 -11.00
N ASN A 109 16.64 6.36 -10.66
CA ASN A 109 15.71 6.54 -9.55
C ASN A 109 14.26 6.44 -10.05
N THR A 110 13.38 5.96 -9.20
CA THR A 110 11.94 5.99 -9.42
C THR A 110 11.31 6.75 -8.26
N THR A 111 10.93 7.99 -8.51
CA THR A 111 10.27 8.86 -7.52
C THR A 111 8.84 9.14 -7.99
N ILE A 112 7.85 8.66 -7.23
CA ILE A 112 6.42 8.81 -7.52
C ILE A 112 5.78 9.37 -6.26
N THR A 113 5.61 10.68 -6.20
CA THR A 113 5.24 11.34 -4.95
C THR A 113 4.07 12.31 -5.11
N ASN A 114 3.20 12.34 -4.11
CA ASN A 114 2.09 13.30 -4.01
C ASN A 114 1.14 13.30 -5.22
N ASN A 115 0.92 12.15 -5.85
CA ASN A 115 0.04 12.03 -6.99
C ASN A 115 -1.36 11.58 -6.57
N ILE A 116 -2.37 11.96 -7.35
CA ILE A 116 -3.75 11.47 -7.24
C ILE A 116 -3.98 10.51 -8.40
N ILE A 117 -4.29 9.25 -8.11
CA ILE A 117 -4.39 8.20 -9.13
C ILE A 117 -5.70 7.44 -8.95
N HIS A 118 -6.59 7.53 -9.92
CA HIS A 118 -7.78 6.72 -10.03
C HIS A 118 -7.57 5.67 -11.12
N ALA A 119 -7.53 4.39 -10.73
CA ALA A 119 -7.20 3.31 -11.67
C ALA A 119 -8.06 2.06 -11.45
N TYR A 120 -8.10 1.20 -12.47
CA TYR A 120 -8.86 -0.05 -12.44
C TYR A 120 -7.97 -1.26 -12.17
N ARG A 121 -6.80 -1.36 -12.80
CA ARG A 121 -5.91 -2.51 -12.70
C ARG A 121 -4.75 -2.30 -11.74
N ALA A 122 -4.06 -1.19 -11.84
CA ALA A 122 -2.98 -0.84 -10.93
C ALA A 122 -2.82 0.68 -10.83
N GLY A 123 -2.66 1.18 -9.60
CA GLY A 123 -2.29 2.57 -9.38
C GLY A 123 -0.83 2.79 -9.77
N VAL A 124 0.09 2.09 -9.13
CA VAL A 124 1.54 2.10 -9.43
C VAL A 124 2.03 0.68 -9.62
N MET A 125 2.79 0.44 -10.67
CA MET A 125 3.38 -0.86 -11.01
C MET A 125 4.87 -0.70 -11.30
N CYS A 126 5.72 -1.33 -10.50
CA CYS A 126 7.16 -1.35 -10.68
C CYS A 126 7.61 -2.79 -10.95
N HIS A 127 8.28 -3.02 -12.07
CA HIS A 127 8.79 -4.32 -12.46
C HIS A 127 10.28 -4.28 -12.76
N ILE A 128 11.03 -5.19 -12.14
CA ILE A 128 12.47 -5.40 -12.41
C ILE A 128 13.25 -4.09 -12.26
N ASN A 129 12.94 -3.35 -11.19
CA ASN A 129 13.61 -2.08 -10.89
C ASN A 129 14.68 -2.24 -9.79
N ALA A 130 14.93 -3.49 -9.32
CA ALA A 130 15.94 -3.73 -8.31
C ALA A 130 17.34 -3.42 -8.83
N GLY A 131 18.01 -2.56 -8.11
CA GLY A 131 19.36 -2.10 -8.39
C GLY A 131 19.85 -1.23 -7.26
N SER A 132 20.87 -0.45 -7.48
CA SER A 132 21.40 0.50 -6.50
C SER A 132 20.60 1.80 -6.37
N ALA A 133 19.60 2.00 -7.22
CA ALA A 133 18.82 3.22 -7.23
C ALA A 133 17.74 3.25 -6.15
N LEU A 134 17.39 4.44 -5.74
CA LEU A 134 16.29 4.68 -4.82
C LEU A 134 14.95 4.60 -5.55
N SER A 135 14.01 3.85 -4.98
CA SER A 135 12.61 3.86 -5.42
C SER A 135 11.74 4.38 -4.28
N ASP A 136 11.27 5.61 -4.42
CA ASP A 136 10.41 6.30 -3.46
C ASP A 136 9.00 6.45 -4.03
N ILE A 137 8.04 5.79 -3.38
CA ILE A 137 6.62 5.86 -3.71
C ILE A 137 5.90 6.37 -2.47
N SER A 138 5.72 7.69 -2.37
CA SER A 138 5.23 8.29 -1.13
C SER A 138 4.22 9.42 -1.33
N GLY A 139 3.35 9.59 -0.33
CA GLY A 139 2.36 10.65 -0.32
C GLY A 139 1.30 10.56 -1.43
N ASN A 140 1.12 9.39 -2.07
CA ASN A 140 0.16 9.25 -3.14
C ASN A 140 -1.23 8.90 -2.60
N SER A 141 -2.27 9.45 -3.22
CA SER A 141 -3.66 9.06 -3.02
C SER A 141 -4.11 8.18 -4.18
N ILE A 142 -4.35 6.89 -3.91
CA ILE A 142 -4.64 5.88 -4.93
C ILE A 142 -6.04 5.33 -4.69
N TYR A 143 -6.91 5.53 -5.66
CA TYR A 143 -8.30 5.08 -5.66
C TYR A 143 -8.47 3.99 -6.72
N MET A 144 -8.77 2.80 -6.26
CA MET A 144 -8.93 1.63 -7.13
C MET A 144 -10.39 1.20 -7.17
N ASN A 145 -10.94 1.07 -8.37
CA ASN A 145 -12.24 0.44 -8.58
C ASN A 145 -12.10 -0.66 -9.63
N SER A 146 -11.93 -1.89 -9.17
CA SER A 146 -11.53 -3.01 -10.02
C SER A 146 -12.58 -4.11 -10.11
N THR A 147 -13.86 -3.75 -10.03
CA THR A 147 -14.97 -4.69 -10.14
C THR A 147 -14.81 -5.60 -11.37
N GLY A 148 -14.73 -6.90 -11.14
CA GLY A 148 -14.54 -7.88 -12.20
C GLY A 148 -13.10 -8.04 -12.73
N ILE A 149 -12.12 -7.34 -12.17
CA ILE A 149 -10.72 -7.42 -12.58
C ILE A 149 -9.92 -8.27 -11.60
N ASN A 150 -9.50 -9.44 -12.05
CA ASN A 150 -8.63 -10.30 -11.25
C ASN A 150 -7.22 -9.69 -11.09
N ALA A 151 -6.67 -9.81 -9.89
CA ALA A 151 -5.32 -9.36 -9.54
C ALA A 151 -5.06 -7.85 -9.64
N ALA A 152 -6.10 -7.01 -9.46
CA ALA A 152 -5.92 -5.57 -9.33
C ALA A 152 -5.22 -5.19 -8.02
N ALA A 153 -4.42 -4.13 -8.05
CA ALA A 153 -3.64 -3.69 -6.90
C ALA A 153 -3.40 -2.18 -6.88
N GLY A 154 -3.39 -1.57 -5.69
CA GLY A 154 -3.00 -0.17 -5.53
C GLY A 154 -1.55 0.05 -5.93
N ILE A 155 -0.61 -0.65 -5.29
CA ILE A 155 0.83 -0.61 -5.60
C ILE A 155 1.34 -2.03 -5.80
N VAL A 156 2.07 -2.27 -6.90
CA VAL A 156 2.73 -3.55 -7.21
C VAL A 156 4.22 -3.32 -7.38
N ILE A 157 5.01 -4.04 -6.60
CA ILE A 157 6.46 -4.15 -6.77
C ILE A 157 6.78 -5.61 -7.04
N ASN A 158 7.29 -5.91 -8.23
CA ASN A 158 7.61 -7.28 -8.61
C ASN A 158 9.01 -7.35 -9.20
N GLU A 159 9.93 -7.98 -8.47
CA GLU A 159 11.29 -8.22 -8.93
C GLU A 159 11.43 -9.66 -9.43
N THR A 160 12.35 -9.90 -10.36
CA THR A 160 12.59 -11.25 -10.89
C THR A 160 13.34 -12.14 -9.92
N ASN A 161 14.28 -11.55 -9.18
CA ASN A 161 15.12 -12.26 -8.22
C ASN A 161 15.32 -11.38 -6.98
N LYS A 162 15.58 -12.00 -5.81
CA LYS A 162 16.02 -11.29 -4.59
C LYS A 162 17.40 -10.62 -4.72
N VAL A 163 17.92 -10.48 -5.92
CA VAL A 163 19.26 -9.99 -6.17
C VAL A 163 19.21 -8.47 -6.33
N GLY A 164 19.79 -7.81 -5.38
CA GLY A 164 19.99 -6.38 -5.45
C GLY A 164 19.62 -5.67 -4.15
N LEU A 165 20.29 -4.60 -3.89
CA LEU A 165 19.97 -3.67 -2.81
C LEU A 165 18.70 -2.88 -3.23
N GLY A 166 17.54 -3.50 -3.10
CA GLY A 166 16.27 -2.84 -3.41
C GLY A 166 15.95 -1.81 -2.35
N ASN A 167 16.25 -0.56 -2.62
CA ASN A 167 15.89 0.55 -1.74
C ASN A 167 14.47 1.04 -2.07
N TYR A 168 13.47 0.18 -1.87
CA TYR A 168 12.07 0.58 -1.99
C TYR A 168 11.58 1.21 -0.70
N THR A 169 11.13 2.44 -0.79
CA THR A 169 10.42 3.15 0.26
C THR A 169 8.98 3.41 -0.19
N LEU A 170 8.00 2.85 0.53
CA LEU A 170 6.59 3.06 0.32
C LEU A 170 6.01 3.67 1.60
N GLN A 171 5.78 4.97 1.59
CA GLN A 171 5.35 5.64 2.80
C GLN A 171 4.30 6.73 2.58
N ASN A 172 3.48 6.96 3.61
CA ASN A 172 2.47 8.02 3.60
C ASN A 172 1.50 7.92 2.40
N ASN A 173 1.24 6.71 1.87
CA ASN A 173 0.28 6.55 0.78
C ASN A 173 -1.11 6.29 1.36
N LEU A 174 -2.12 6.86 0.71
CA LEU A 174 -3.54 6.62 0.93
C LEU A 174 -4.05 5.69 -0.15
N LEU A 175 -4.56 4.52 0.21
CA LEU A 175 -5.09 3.54 -0.73
C LEU A 175 -6.56 3.23 -0.39
N TYR A 176 -7.46 3.59 -1.29
CA TYR A 176 -8.88 3.22 -1.23
C TYR A 176 -9.16 2.16 -2.29
N LEU A 177 -9.54 0.96 -1.85
CA LEU A 177 -9.56 -0.23 -2.68
C LEU A 177 -10.97 -0.82 -2.73
N TYR A 178 -11.56 -0.88 -3.91
CA TYR A 178 -12.82 -1.56 -4.13
C TYR A 178 -12.64 -2.78 -5.04
N ASP A 179 -12.97 -3.96 -4.52
CA ASP A 179 -12.80 -5.27 -5.17
C ASP A 179 -11.38 -5.57 -5.66
N CYS A 180 -10.37 -5.05 -4.98
CA CYS A 180 -8.97 -5.24 -5.32
C CYS A 180 -8.37 -6.47 -4.66
N LYS A 181 -7.51 -7.17 -5.38
CA LYS A 181 -6.78 -8.28 -4.77
C LYS A 181 -5.75 -7.81 -3.76
N TYR A 182 -5.04 -6.71 -4.04
CA TYR A 182 -3.96 -6.20 -3.21
C TYR A 182 -4.05 -4.68 -3.00
N GLY A 183 -3.81 -4.23 -1.78
CA GLY A 183 -3.46 -2.83 -1.54
C GLY A 183 -2.04 -2.56 -1.97
N ILE A 184 -1.08 -3.13 -1.26
CA ILE A 184 0.34 -3.12 -1.63
C ILE A 184 0.78 -4.58 -1.82
N GLN A 185 1.29 -4.91 -3.01
CA GLN A 185 1.90 -6.19 -3.31
C GLN A 185 3.40 -6.02 -3.54
N MET A 186 4.20 -6.79 -2.80
CA MET A 186 5.63 -6.89 -3.03
C MET A 186 6.04 -8.35 -3.22
N LYS A 187 6.88 -8.58 -4.22
CA LYS A 187 7.40 -9.92 -4.51
C LYS A 187 8.87 -9.85 -4.88
N ASN A 188 9.67 -10.73 -4.26
CA ASN A 188 11.12 -10.87 -4.50
C ASN A 188 11.92 -9.58 -4.20
N VAL A 189 11.49 -8.78 -3.23
CA VAL A 189 12.17 -7.53 -2.84
C VAL A 189 13.03 -7.75 -1.61
N TYR A 190 14.18 -7.10 -1.54
CA TYR A 190 15.09 -7.17 -0.39
C TYR A 190 15.11 -5.83 0.35
N LYS A 191 14.94 -5.86 1.67
CA LYS A 191 14.94 -4.69 2.57
C LYS A 191 13.98 -3.55 2.20
N PRO A 192 12.76 -3.78 1.72
CA PRO A 192 11.84 -2.68 1.50
C PRO A 192 11.34 -2.10 2.83
N LEU A 193 11.06 -0.80 2.81
CA LEU A 193 10.38 -0.10 3.89
C LEU A 193 8.94 0.24 3.47
N LEU A 194 7.97 -0.26 4.24
CA LEU A 194 6.55 0.13 4.14
C LEU A 194 6.17 0.80 5.44
N ALA A 195 6.01 2.10 5.40
CA ALA A 195 5.74 2.84 6.62
C ALA A 195 4.60 3.85 6.42
N HIS A 196 3.77 3.98 7.47
CA HIS A 196 2.78 5.04 7.49
C HIS A 196 1.82 5.03 6.28
N ASN A 197 1.46 3.88 5.73
CA ASN A 197 0.44 3.80 4.69
C ASN A 197 -0.92 3.56 5.34
N TYR A 198 -1.95 4.22 4.82
CA TYR A 198 -3.34 3.97 5.13
C TYR A 198 -3.97 3.18 4.00
N ILE A 199 -4.57 2.04 4.31
CA ILE A 199 -5.17 1.13 3.33
C ILE A 199 -6.58 0.80 3.78
N GLU A 200 -7.55 1.21 3.00
CA GLU A 200 -8.96 0.93 3.22
C GLU A 200 -9.47 -0.03 2.14
N GLN A 201 -9.99 -1.16 2.59
CA GLN A 201 -10.45 -2.26 1.74
C GLN A 201 -11.97 -2.34 1.75
N HIS A 202 -12.58 -2.24 0.57
CA HIS A 202 -14.02 -2.41 0.35
C HIS A 202 -14.34 -3.61 -0.53
N GLY A 203 -15.59 -4.05 -0.48
CA GLY A 203 -16.06 -5.18 -1.28
C GLY A 203 -15.29 -6.47 -1.01
N ASN A 204 -14.85 -7.13 -2.06
CA ASN A 204 -14.13 -8.40 -2.00
C ASN A 204 -12.59 -8.24 -2.00
N SER A 205 -12.08 -7.10 -1.55
CA SER A 205 -10.64 -6.87 -1.46
C SER A 205 -9.97 -7.88 -0.52
N LEU A 206 -8.83 -8.46 -0.97
CA LEU A 206 -8.27 -9.63 -0.28
C LEU A 206 -7.10 -9.33 0.65
N PHE A 207 -6.15 -8.52 0.22
CA PHE A 207 -4.93 -8.26 0.99
C PHE A 207 -4.68 -6.76 1.12
N GLY A 208 -4.51 -6.27 2.34
CA GLY A 208 -4.04 -4.90 2.56
C GLY A 208 -2.58 -4.78 2.14
N ILE A 209 -1.70 -5.51 2.80
CA ILE A 209 -0.27 -5.63 2.45
C ILE A 209 0.04 -7.10 2.18
N HIS A 210 0.63 -7.39 1.02
CA HIS A 210 1.11 -8.71 0.66
C HIS A 210 2.60 -8.67 0.33
N ALA A 211 3.42 -9.23 1.21
CA ALA A 211 4.86 -9.38 1.00
C ALA A 211 5.20 -10.88 0.85
N SER A 212 5.76 -11.24 -0.30
CA SER A 212 6.13 -12.63 -0.59
C SER A 212 7.55 -12.71 -1.11
N ASN A 213 8.34 -13.58 -0.49
CA ASN A 213 9.74 -13.73 -0.82
C ASN A 213 10.56 -12.42 -0.67
N CYS A 214 10.26 -11.66 0.40
CA CYS A 214 10.82 -10.34 0.67
C CYS A 214 11.59 -10.37 1.99
N ASP A 215 12.90 -10.56 1.93
CA ASP A 215 13.71 -10.65 3.15
C ASP A 215 14.05 -9.28 3.73
N SER A 216 14.21 -9.22 5.06
CA SER A 216 14.55 -8.01 5.82
C SER A 216 13.57 -6.85 5.59
N THR A 217 12.32 -7.15 5.29
CA THR A 217 11.26 -6.16 5.07
C THR A 217 10.89 -5.47 6.38
N HIS A 218 10.73 -4.16 6.33
CA HIS A 218 10.18 -3.37 7.42
C HIS A 218 8.76 -2.91 7.09
N VAL A 219 7.77 -3.43 7.81
CA VAL A 219 6.36 -3.03 7.73
C VAL A 219 5.99 -2.34 9.03
N ARG A 220 5.97 -1.01 9.04
CA ARG A 220 5.86 -0.24 10.28
C ARG A 220 4.77 0.80 10.22
N CYS A 221 4.04 0.98 11.31
CA CYS A 221 3.09 2.09 11.48
C CYS A 221 2.05 2.19 10.35
N ASN A 222 1.72 1.10 9.66
CA ASN A 222 0.68 1.12 8.65
C ASN A 222 -0.68 0.88 9.31
N GLN A 223 -1.71 1.44 8.70
CA GLN A 223 -3.09 1.19 9.07
C GLN A 223 -3.79 0.46 7.94
N VAL A 224 -4.38 -0.67 8.26
CA VAL A 224 -5.18 -1.46 7.31
C VAL A 224 -6.56 -1.65 7.90
N ARG A 225 -7.58 -1.20 7.20
CA ARG A 225 -8.97 -1.31 7.59
C ARG A 225 -9.79 -2.00 6.51
N THR A 226 -10.54 -3.02 6.89
CA THR A 226 -11.50 -3.68 6.01
C THR A 226 -12.90 -3.20 6.34
N MET A 227 -13.58 -2.57 5.39
CA MET A 227 -14.93 -2.04 5.58
C MET A 227 -16.02 -3.10 5.41
N SER A 228 -15.72 -4.20 4.74
CA SER A 228 -16.66 -5.31 4.55
C SER A 228 -16.55 -6.33 5.69
N THR A 229 -17.56 -6.40 6.51
CA THR A 229 -17.66 -7.41 7.61
C THR A 229 -17.94 -8.82 7.12
N THR A 230 -18.36 -8.99 5.87
CA THR A 230 -18.73 -10.27 5.26
C THR A 230 -17.60 -10.91 4.45
N ASN A 231 -16.50 -10.19 4.19
CA ASN A 231 -15.37 -10.71 3.43
C ASN A 231 -14.52 -11.68 4.26
N ALA A 232 -14.91 -12.96 4.30
CA ALA A 232 -14.22 -14.02 5.05
C ALA A 232 -12.79 -14.31 4.55
N ASN A 233 -12.36 -13.72 3.45
CA ASN A 233 -11.04 -13.95 2.85
C ASN A 233 -10.07 -12.78 3.01
N SER A 234 -10.51 -11.66 3.58
CA SER A 234 -9.67 -10.48 3.74
C SER A 234 -8.53 -10.72 4.73
N LYS A 235 -7.36 -10.18 4.40
CA LYS A 235 -6.17 -10.21 5.26
C LYS A 235 -5.59 -8.79 5.36
N GLY A 236 -5.30 -8.36 6.58
CA GLY A 236 -4.63 -7.10 6.80
C GLY A 236 -3.21 -7.14 6.24
N ILE A 237 -2.36 -7.97 6.82
CA ILE A 237 -0.98 -8.22 6.35
C ILE A 237 -0.83 -9.72 6.07
N TYR A 238 -0.46 -10.05 4.84
CA TYR A 238 -0.02 -11.39 4.46
C TYR A 238 1.48 -11.38 4.18
N TYR A 239 2.23 -12.15 4.96
CA TYR A 239 3.68 -12.21 4.91
C TYR A 239 4.14 -13.64 4.69
N SER A 240 4.84 -13.90 3.60
CA SER A 240 5.17 -15.29 3.23
C SER A 240 6.58 -15.44 2.68
N LEU A 241 7.22 -16.56 3.01
CA LEU A 241 8.56 -16.94 2.50
C LEU A 241 9.60 -15.81 2.64
N SER A 242 9.46 -15.00 3.67
CA SER A 242 10.20 -13.74 3.87
C SER A 242 10.87 -13.76 5.23
N LYS A 243 12.19 -13.72 5.28
CA LYS A 243 12.99 -13.89 6.50
C LYS A 243 13.52 -12.57 7.04
N ASN A 244 13.86 -12.56 8.33
CA ASN A 244 14.54 -11.46 9.01
C ASN A 244 13.81 -10.11 8.87
N GLY A 245 12.49 -10.12 8.74
CA GLY A 245 11.67 -8.93 8.62
C GLY A 245 11.29 -8.34 9.99
N GLU A 246 10.65 -7.20 9.93
CA GLU A 246 10.00 -6.59 11.07
C GLU A 246 8.60 -6.12 10.69
N ILE A 247 7.60 -6.56 11.43
CA ILE A 247 6.20 -6.10 11.32
C ILE A 247 5.88 -5.41 12.64
N ALA A 248 5.95 -4.08 12.67
CA ALA A 248 5.92 -3.33 13.93
C ALA A 248 4.90 -2.19 13.92
N CYS A 249 4.18 -2.06 15.02
CA CYS A 249 3.30 -0.92 15.28
C CYS A 249 2.20 -0.69 14.23
N ASN A 250 1.82 -1.72 13.49
CA ASN A 250 0.72 -1.60 12.55
C ASN A 250 -0.62 -1.73 13.26
N SER A 251 -1.63 -1.03 12.78
CA SER A 251 -3.03 -1.16 13.20
C SER A 251 -3.83 -1.86 12.12
N ILE A 252 -4.45 -2.99 12.46
CA ILE A 252 -5.25 -3.77 11.53
C ILE A 252 -6.64 -3.96 12.13
N ASP A 253 -7.64 -3.46 11.43
CA ASP A 253 -9.01 -3.43 11.90
C ASP A 253 -9.95 -4.17 10.92
N THR A 254 -10.84 -4.99 11.48
CA THR A 254 -12.00 -5.55 10.80
C THR A 254 -11.69 -6.57 9.69
N ALA A 255 -10.45 -7.02 9.51
CA ALA A 255 -10.10 -8.07 8.55
C ALA A 255 -10.59 -9.47 9.00
N ALA A 256 -10.76 -10.40 8.06
CA ALA A 256 -10.97 -11.80 8.42
C ALA A 256 -9.74 -12.37 9.13
N THR A 257 -8.54 -12.03 8.66
CA THR A 257 -7.31 -12.30 9.40
C THR A 257 -6.47 -11.03 9.50
N GLY A 258 -6.07 -10.66 10.70
CA GLY A 258 -5.24 -9.49 10.93
C GLY A 258 -3.86 -9.65 10.27
N ILE A 259 -3.04 -10.56 10.80
CA ILE A 259 -1.72 -10.90 10.24
C ILE A 259 -1.67 -12.39 9.93
N TRP A 260 -1.26 -12.73 8.70
CA TRP A 260 -1.11 -14.12 8.25
C TRP A 260 0.33 -14.38 7.80
N PHE A 261 0.95 -15.41 8.42
CA PHE A 261 2.25 -15.91 8.01
C PHE A 261 2.12 -17.18 7.17
N GLY A 262 2.78 -17.19 5.98
CA GLY A 262 2.80 -18.31 5.06
C GLY A 262 4.23 -18.80 4.76
N GLY A 263 4.54 -20.06 5.11
CA GLY A 263 5.86 -20.63 4.88
C GLY A 263 6.92 -20.12 5.84
N ASN A 264 8.19 -20.30 5.47
CA ASN A 264 9.33 -19.96 6.33
C ASN A 264 9.57 -18.44 6.37
N CYS A 265 9.27 -17.83 7.51
CA CYS A 265 9.49 -16.41 7.82
C CYS A 265 10.42 -16.23 9.04
N LEU A 266 11.38 -17.13 9.23
CA LEU A 266 12.29 -17.13 10.38
C LEU A 266 13.02 -15.79 10.56
N GLY A 267 13.20 -15.40 11.81
CA GLY A 267 13.84 -14.15 12.20
C GLY A 267 12.94 -12.91 12.02
N THR A 268 11.70 -13.09 11.59
CA THR A 268 10.73 -11.98 11.53
C THR A 268 10.30 -11.59 12.93
N GLN A 269 10.40 -10.32 13.27
CA GLN A 269 9.97 -9.75 14.54
C GLN A 269 8.57 -9.14 14.41
N LEU A 270 7.67 -9.54 15.28
CA LEU A 270 6.30 -9.03 15.34
C LEU A 270 6.13 -8.21 16.63
N LYS A 271 6.08 -6.86 16.52
CA LYS A 271 6.17 -5.95 17.69
C LYS A 271 5.07 -4.90 17.70
N GLY A 272 4.39 -4.74 18.82
CA GLY A 272 3.50 -3.61 19.09
C GLY A 272 2.31 -3.45 18.16
N ASN A 273 1.99 -4.44 17.33
CA ASN A 273 0.86 -4.34 16.42
C ASN A 273 -0.46 -4.37 17.18
N THR A 274 -1.45 -3.63 16.70
CA THR A 274 -2.81 -3.64 17.21
C THR A 274 -3.72 -4.36 16.22
N LEU A 275 -4.28 -5.49 16.65
CA LEU A 275 -5.17 -6.34 15.87
C LEU A 275 -6.57 -6.21 16.47
N ARG A 276 -7.44 -5.42 15.82
CA ARG A 276 -8.76 -5.05 16.35
C ARG A 276 -9.88 -5.61 15.49
N ASN A 277 -10.94 -6.10 16.13
CA ASN A 277 -12.18 -6.55 15.46
C ASN A 277 -11.96 -7.56 14.31
N ASN A 278 -10.81 -8.23 14.25
CA ASN A 278 -10.56 -9.26 13.26
C ASN A 278 -11.29 -10.55 13.66
N PHE A 279 -11.67 -11.39 12.69
CA PHE A 279 -12.14 -12.74 13.05
C PHE A 279 -11.01 -13.51 13.72
N LEU A 280 -9.84 -13.50 13.11
CA LEU A 280 -8.62 -14.08 13.63
C LEU A 280 -7.52 -13.02 13.63
N GLY A 281 -7.00 -12.67 14.80
CA GLY A 281 -5.96 -11.63 14.89
C GLY A 281 -4.65 -12.08 14.23
N LEU A 282 -4.17 -13.27 14.58
CA LEU A 282 -2.92 -13.84 14.07
C LEU A 282 -3.13 -15.27 13.57
N TYR A 283 -2.63 -15.55 12.37
CA TYR A 283 -2.61 -16.90 11.79
C TYR A 283 -1.21 -17.26 11.28
N ILE A 284 -0.71 -18.41 11.71
CA ILE A 284 0.51 -19.04 11.19
C ILE A 284 0.08 -20.33 10.50
N ASN A 285 0.33 -20.48 9.21
CA ASN A 285 -0.10 -21.67 8.48
C ASN A 285 0.74 -22.91 8.86
N ASN A 286 0.34 -24.07 8.39
CA ASN A 286 0.92 -25.37 8.73
C ASN A 286 2.42 -25.56 8.39
N VAL A 287 2.99 -24.69 7.56
CA VAL A 287 4.42 -24.62 7.22
C VAL A 287 5.04 -23.29 7.67
N GLY A 288 4.26 -22.49 8.39
CA GLY A 288 4.68 -21.17 8.86
C GLY A 288 5.66 -21.27 10.03
N LEU A 289 6.69 -20.44 10.00
CA LEU A 289 7.68 -20.35 11.06
C LEU A 289 8.24 -18.94 11.12
N ILE A 290 8.13 -18.27 12.28
CA ILE A 290 8.54 -16.86 12.43
C ILE A 290 9.72 -16.65 13.37
N GLY A 291 10.04 -17.63 14.21
CA GLY A 291 11.00 -17.50 15.29
C GLY A 291 10.38 -17.08 16.62
N VAL A 292 11.17 -17.15 17.68
CA VAL A 292 10.75 -16.76 19.01
C VAL A 292 10.52 -15.25 19.10
N GLN A 293 9.40 -14.85 19.71
CA GLN A 293 8.93 -13.47 19.83
C GLN A 293 8.99 -12.99 21.28
N PRO A 294 10.10 -12.42 21.75
CA PRO A 294 10.22 -11.96 23.13
C PRO A 294 9.48 -10.63 23.35
N ASN A 295 8.66 -10.52 24.36
CA ASN A 295 7.99 -9.29 24.85
C ASN A 295 7.51 -8.31 23.77
N ASN A 296 6.90 -8.84 22.74
CA ASN A 296 6.60 -8.12 21.51
C ASN A 296 5.48 -7.08 21.61
N GLY A 297 4.66 -7.07 22.67
CA GLY A 297 3.62 -6.07 22.91
C GLY A 297 2.51 -6.00 21.88
N ASN A 298 2.29 -7.05 21.07
CA ASN A 298 1.15 -7.09 20.15
C ASN A 298 -0.16 -7.15 20.94
N LYS A 299 -1.16 -6.38 20.49
CA LYS A 299 -2.45 -6.24 21.14
C LYS A 299 -3.55 -6.90 20.31
N PHE A 300 -4.34 -7.73 20.96
CA PHE A 300 -5.50 -8.42 20.38
C PHE A 300 -6.77 -7.85 21.00
N ILE A 301 -7.51 -7.01 20.28
CA ILE A 301 -8.60 -6.22 20.82
C ILE A 301 -9.92 -6.60 20.13
N ALA A 302 -10.89 -7.08 20.90
CA ALA A 302 -12.26 -7.32 20.43
C ALA A 302 -12.32 -8.16 19.13
N TYR A 303 -11.56 -9.26 19.07
CA TYR A 303 -11.65 -10.19 17.95
C TYR A 303 -13.06 -10.83 17.89
N ARG A 304 -13.55 -11.04 16.66
CA ARG A 304 -14.94 -11.44 16.40
C ARG A 304 -15.19 -12.93 16.58
N ASP A 305 -14.16 -13.75 16.45
CA ASP A 305 -14.21 -15.17 16.75
C ASP A 305 -13.85 -15.41 18.22
N THR A 306 -14.16 -16.58 18.71
CA THR A 306 -13.73 -17.04 20.04
C THR A 306 -12.21 -17.26 20.13
N ILE A 307 -11.51 -17.31 18.99
CA ILE A 307 -10.07 -17.56 18.86
C ILE A 307 -9.39 -16.31 18.33
N GLY A 308 -8.49 -15.71 19.11
CA GLY A 308 -7.73 -14.53 18.68
C GLY A 308 -6.44 -14.85 17.94
N ALA A 309 -5.85 -16.05 18.13
CA ALA A 309 -4.65 -16.49 17.42
C ALA A 309 -4.63 -18.00 17.16
N TYR A 310 -4.14 -18.39 15.98
CA TYR A 310 -4.06 -19.78 15.55
C TYR A 310 -2.73 -20.08 14.85
N ASN A 311 -2.03 -21.12 15.33
CA ASN A 311 -0.85 -21.67 14.68
C ASN A 311 -1.21 -23.06 14.13
N ALA A 312 -1.36 -23.17 12.81
CA ALA A 312 -1.70 -24.44 12.16
C ALA A 312 -0.52 -25.43 12.08
N ASN A 313 0.69 -25.01 12.45
CA ASN A 313 1.87 -25.87 12.50
C ASN A 313 1.84 -26.68 13.81
N LEU A 314 1.26 -27.86 13.76
CA LEU A 314 1.05 -28.73 14.92
C LEU A 314 2.31 -29.47 15.37
N SER A 315 3.43 -29.36 14.65
CA SER A 315 4.68 -29.97 15.10
C SER A 315 5.21 -29.25 16.35
N GLN A 316 5.77 -30.00 17.30
CA GLN A 316 6.39 -29.40 18.48
C GLN A 316 7.47 -28.38 18.12
N PHE A 317 8.22 -28.63 17.05
CA PHE A 317 9.19 -27.68 16.51
C PHE A 317 8.52 -26.40 15.96
N GLY A 318 7.40 -26.52 15.24
CA GLY A 318 6.66 -25.36 14.72
C GLY A 318 6.06 -24.50 15.81
N LEU A 319 5.52 -25.09 16.87
CA LEU A 319 4.99 -24.36 18.02
C LEU A 319 6.11 -23.64 18.78
N SER A 320 7.19 -24.34 19.16
CA SER A 320 8.32 -23.74 19.87
C SER A 320 9.12 -22.76 19.02
N GLY A 321 9.24 -23.04 17.72
CA GLY A 321 9.93 -22.18 16.77
C GLY A 321 9.18 -20.88 16.42
N SER A 322 7.92 -20.71 16.89
CA SER A 322 7.12 -19.51 16.74
C SER A 322 6.56 -19.03 18.09
N ALA A 323 7.26 -19.30 19.18
CA ALA A 323 6.77 -19.00 20.53
C ALA A 323 6.75 -17.50 20.82
N PHE A 324 5.66 -17.06 21.42
CA PHE A 324 5.46 -15.70 21.96
C PHE A 324 5.75 -15.72 23.45
N LEU A 325 6.82 -15.06 23.85
CA LEU A 325 7.20 -14.96 25.25
C LEU A 325 6.54 -13.70 25.86
N LEU A 326 5.67 -13.89 26.83
CA LEU A 326 4.90 -12.83 27.46
C LEU A 326 5.47 -12.48 28.84
N LYS A 327 5.11 -11.33 29.36
CA LYS A 327 5.42 -10.95 30.74
C LYS A 327 4.78 -11.92 31.73
N ASN A 328 5.51 -12.29 32.78
CA ASN A 328 5.00 -13.13 33.83
C ASN A 328 3.66 -12.65 34.40
N GLY A 329 2.74 -13.56 34.55
CA GLY A 329 1.40 -13.27 35.05
C GLY A 329 0.43 -12.74 34.00
N THR A 330 0.81 -12.74 32.70
CA THR A 330 -0.11 -12.40 31.61
C THR A 330 -1.09 -13.56 31.41
N VAL A 331 -2.38 -13.31 31.63
CA VAL A 331 -3.42 -14.35 31.53
C VAL A 331 -4.02 -14.42 30.14
N MET A 332 -4.40 -15.62 29.69
CA MET A 332 -5.12 -15.85 28.44
C MET A 332 -6.46 -15.08 28.44
N GLY A 333 -6.78 -14.49 27.27
CA GLY A 333 -7.93 -13.60 27.10
C GLY A 333 -7.63 -12.13 27.38
N SER A 334 -6.42 -11.81 27.88
CA SER A 334 -5.95 -10.42 27.97
C SER A 334 -5.58 -9.85 26.59
N ILE A 335 -5.40 -8.52 26.52
CA ILE A 335 -5.03 -7.86 25.26
C ILE A 335 -3.69 -8.32 24.66
N TYR A 336 -2.80 -8.88 25.46
CA TYR A 336 -1.49 -9.38 25.02
C TYR A 336 -1.45 -10.91 24.85
N TYR A 337 -2.42 -11.61 25.40
CA TYR A 337 -2.52 -13.07 25.34
C TYR A 337 -3.92 -13.45 24.86
N PRO A 338 -4.14 -13.58 23.54
CA PRO A 338 -5.46 -13.90 22.99
C PRO A 338 -5.90 -15.32 23.35
N ILE A 339 -7.17 -15.61 23.22
CA ILE A 339 -7.68 -16.98 23.28
C ILE A 339 -7.12 -17.74 22.07
N LEU A 340 -6.48 -18.89 22.32
CA LEU A 340 -5.85 -19.72 21.32
C LEU A 340 -6.81 -20.81 20.82
N ALA A 341 -6.57 -21.31 19.61
CA ALA A 341 -7.23 -22.53 19.14
C ALA A 341 -6.95 -23.70 20.10
N VAL A 342 -8.00 -24.46 20.43
CA VAL A 342 -7.96 -25.54 21.44
C VAL A 342 -6.85 -26.56 21.22
N GLN A 343 -6.39 -26.74 19.98
CA GLN A 343 -5.34 -27.71 19.62
C GLN A 343 -3.92 -27.15 19.69
N ASN A 344 -3.72 -25.87 20.06
CA ASN A 344 -2.47 -25.15 19.90
C ASN A 344 -1.98 -24.42 21.14
N TYR A 345 -2.22 -24.98 22.32
CA TYR A 345 -1.64 -24.45 23.56
C TYR A 345 -0.13 -24.61 23.57
N GLY A 346 0.58 -23.65 24.16
CA GLY A 346 2.01 -23.75 24.47
C GLY A 346 2.93 -22.95 23.56
N TRP A 347 2.42 -22.13 22.67
CA TRP A 347 3.23 -21.20 21.89
C TRP A 347 3.11 -19.73 22.33
N PHE A 348 2.20 -19.42 23.28
CA PHE A 348 2.24 -18.21 24.09
C PHE A 348 2.66 -18.62 25.51
N ILE A 349 3.78 -18.06 25.99
CA ILE A 349 4.45 -18.51 27.21
C ILE A 349 4.71 -17.29 28.10
N ASP A 350 4.16 -17.29 29.32
CA ASP A 350 4.28 -16.18 30.28
C ASP A 350 5.54 -16.35 31.17
N ASN A 351 6.71 -16.14 30.61
CA ASN A 351 7.98 -16.37 31.33
C ASN A 351 9.00 -15.23 31.23
N GLN A 352 8.56 -14.02 30.89
CA GLN A 352 9.45 -12.87 30.74
C GLN A 352 9.26 -11.86 31.88
N SER A 353 10.37 -11.30 32.36
CA SER A 353 10.37 -10.24 33.39
C SER A 353 10.18 -8.84 32.83
N THR A 354 10.43 -8.64 31.54
CA THR A 354 10.42 -7.34 30.87
C THR A 354 9.02 -6.90 30.43
N ASN A 355 8.78 -5.61 30.38
CA ASN A 355 7.51 -5.07 29.90
C ASN A 355 7.30 -5.29 28.41
N PRO A 356 6.05 -5.37 27.93
CA PRO A 356 5.73 -5.44 26.51
C PRO A 356 6.30 -4.23 25.75
N TYR A 357 6.73 -4.47 24.52
CA TYR A 357 7.18 -3.42 23.61
C TYR A 357 6.08 -2.37 23.41
N GLN A 358 6.46 -1.11 23.42
CA GLN A 358 5.55 0.01 23.18
C GLN A 358 6.00 0.75 21.92
N CYS A 359 5.04 1.05 21.07
CA CYS A 359 5.29 1.88 19.90
C CYS A 359 5.54 3.32 20.30
N GLY A 360 6.46 4.01 19.60
CA GLY A 360 6.64 5.44 19.75
C GLY A 360 5.40 6.23 19.32
N THR A 361 5.28 7.46 19.75
CA THR A 361 4.15 8.37 19.46
C THR A 361 3.96 8.59 17.95
N ASN A 362 5.05 8.63 17.20
CA ASN A 362 5.06 8.88 15.75
C ASN A 362 4.27 7.88 14.88
N CYS A 363 3.85 6.73 15.46
CA CYS A 363 2.98 5.79 14.74
C CYS A 363 1.48 6.07 14.92
N TYR A 364 1.11 6.99 15.81
CA TYR A 364 -0.29 7.26 16.15
C TYR A 364 -0.84 8.56 15.56
N ASP A 365 0.05 9.47 15.14
CA ASP A 365 -0.35 10.80 14.68
C ASP A 365 -0.94 10.84 13.26
N MET A 366 -0.87 9.72 12.53
CA MET A 366 -1.28 9.70 11.12
C MET A 366 -2.78 9.75 10.87
N LEU A 367 -3.62 9.28 11.79
CA LEU A 367 -5.08 9.38 11.60
C LEU A 367 -5.55 10.82 11.55
N THR A 368 -4.93 11.69 12.35
CA THR A 368 -5.24 13.12 12.35
C THR A 368 -4.74 13.83 11.10
N ASP A 369 -3.55 13.46 10.60
CA ASP A 369 -2.99 14.11 9.40
C ASP A 369 -3.68 13.65 8.12
N VAL A 370 -4.01 12.36 8.02
CA VAL A 370 -4.75 11.81 6.87
C VAL A 370 -6.17 12.35 6.82
N ASP A 371 -6.85 12.38 7.95
CA ASP A 371 -8.19 12.93 8.05
C ASP A 371 -8.21 14.43 7.76
N ASN A 372 -7.19 15.16 8.21
CA ASN A 372 -7.03 16.58 7.94
C ASN A 372 -6.70 16.86 6.46
N GLU A 373 -5.83 16.07 5.83
CA GLU A 373 -5.52 16.25 4.40
C GLU A 373 -6.72 15.90 3.51
N MET A 374 -7.45 14.83 3.84
CA MET A 374 -8.68 14.48 3.16
C MET A 374 -9.74 15.57 3.33
N LEU A 375 -9.88 16.10 4.54
CA LEU A 375 -10.75 17.23 4.84
C LEU A 375 -10.34 18.48 4.06
N TYR A 376 -9.05 18.80 4.01
CA TYR A 376 -8.53 19.94 3.27
C TYR A 376 -8.85 19.85 1.78
N ARG A 377 -8.75 18.66 1.19
CA ARG A 377 -9.08 18.41 -0.22
C ARG A 377 -10.59 18.51 -0.49
N ILE A 378 -11.42 18.06 0.44
CA ILE A 378 -12.89 18.21 0.35
C ILE A 378 -13.29 19.68 0.44
N ILE A 379 -12.71 20.43 1.38
CA ILE A 379 -12.96 21.86 1.56
C ILE A 379 -12.43 22.69 0.37
N ALA A 380 -11.28 22.28 -0.21
CA ALA A 380 -10.72 22.92 -1.41
C ALA A 380 -11.55 22.70 -2.69
N GLY A 381 -12.73 22.10 -2.59
CA GLY A 381 -13.64 21.93 -3.71
C GLY A 381 -13.19 20.90 -4.74
N ASP A 382 -12.48 19.85 -4.30
CA ASP A 382 -12.13 18.74 -5.16
C ASP A 382 -13.38 17.91 -5.46
N SER A 383 -14.16 18.39 -6.44
CA SER A 383 -15.47 17.87 -6.84
C SER A 383 -15.45 16.38 -7.21
N ILE A 384 -14.29 15.82 -7.53
CA ILE A 384 -14.14 14.40 -7.89
C ILE A 384 -14.21 13.52 -6.65
N LEU A 385 -13.75 13.98 -5.49
CA LEU A 385 -13.95 13.24 -4.24
C LEU A 385 -15.45 13.07 -3.91
N THR A 386 -16.31 13.98 -4.37
CA THR A 386 -17.75 13.92 -4.11
C THR A 386 -18.53 13.07 -5.12
N GLU A 387 -18.03 12.88 -6.34
CA GLU A 387 -18.76 12.19 -7.41
C GLU A 387 -18.38 10.70 -7.59
N THR A 388 -17.19 10.31 -7.17
CA THR A 388 -16.67 8.94 -7.39
C THR A 388 -16.75 8.03 -6.16
N PHE A 389 -17.13 8.55 -5.00
CA PHE A 389 -17.30 7.73 -3.80
C PHE A 389 -18.60 6.94 -3.82
N ILE A 390 -18.49 5.68 -3.40
CA ILE A 390 -19.60 4.77 -3.17
C ILE A 390 -20.58 5.38 -2.17
N PRO A 391 -21.90 5.20 -2.33
CA PRO A 391 -22.93 5.88 -1.53
C PRO A 391 -22.74 5.87 -0.02
N GLU A 392 -22.19 4.79 0.53
CA GLU A 392 -21.95 4.64 1.98
C GLU A 392 -20.78 5.49 2.47
N SER A 393 -19.68 5.55 1.73
CA SER A 393 -18.53 6.39 2.09
C SER A 393 -18.81 7.88 1.85
N GLN A 394 -19.65 8.21 0.86
CA GLN A 394 -20.15 9.57 0.67
C GLN A 394 -21.02 10.04 1.85
N SER A 395 -21.85 9.15 2.37
CA SER A 395 -22.69 9.46 3.53
C SER A 395 -21.85 9.77 4.76
N MET A 396 -20.81 8.96 5.04
CA MET A 396 -19.93 9.17 6.18
C MET A 396 -19.03 10.40 6.02
N ALA A 397 -18.46 10.62 4.84
CA ALA A 397 -17.66 11.82 4.57
C ALA A 397 -18.50 13.11 4.63
N ARG A 398 -19.73 13.10 4.09
CA ARG A 398 -20.65 14.23 4.20
C ARG A 398 -21.11 14.48 5.64
N GLN A 399 -21.36 13.44 6.40
CA GLN A 399 -21.75 13.55 7.80
C GLN A 399 -20.58 14.09 8.64
N PHE A 400 -19.36 13.65 8.39
CA PHE A 400 -18.15 14.14 9.05
C PHE A 400 -17.87 15.61 8.71
N VAL A 401 -17.96 15.98 7.44
CA VAL A 401 -17.84 17.40 7.00
C VAL A 401 -18.95 18.25 7.60
N PHE A 402 -20.19 17.76 7.63
CA PHE A 402 -21.32 18.45 8.24
C PHE A 402 -21.12 18.66 9.74
N GLU A 403 -20.65 17.65 10.45
CA GLU A 403 -20.35 17.74 11.89
C GLU A 403 -19.23 18.74 12.18
N ILE A 404 -18.17 18.77 11.37
CA ILE A 404 -17.07 19.73 11.54
C ILE A 404 -17.54 21.14 11.22
N LEU A 405 -18.23 21.37 10.11
CA LEU A 405 -18.75 22.69 9.75
C LEU A 405 -19.80 23.19 10.74
N HIS A 406 -20.58 22.29 11.32
CA HIS A 406 -21.58 22.63 12.33
C HIS A 406 -20.97 22.98 13.69
N ASN A 407 -19.84 22.31 14.04
CA ASN A 407 -19.15 22.52 15.31
C ASN A 407 -18.03 23.57 15.25
N SER A 408 -17.70 24.08 14.06
CA SER A 408 -16.62 25.06 13.84
C SER A 408 -17.07 26.15 12.85
N PRO A 409 -18.03 26.98 13.23
CA PRO A 409 -18.58 28.03 12.36
C PRO A 409 -17.54 29.06 11.89
N GLU A 410 -16.41 29.20 12.58
CA GLU A 410 -15.26 30.03 12.18
C GLU A 410 -14.61 29.57 10.85
N LEU A 411 -14.73 28.30 10.47
CA LEU A 411 -14.21 27.79 9.21
C LEU A 411 -15.03 28.24 7.99
N LEU A 412 -16.29 28.60 8.22
CA LEU A 412 -17.19 29.14 7.18
C LEU A 412 -17.00 30.65 6.95
N ALA A 413 -16.37 31.35 7.88
CA ALA A 413 -16.23 32.82 7.85
C ALA A 413 -14.95 33.31 7.16
N SER A 414 -14.03 32.41 6.76
CA SER A 414 -12.74 32.79 6.17
C SER A 414 -12.74 32.97 4.64
N ASP A 415 -13.89 32.67 3.95
CA ASP A 415 -14.00 32.73 2.49
C ASP A 415 -15.02 33.76 1.98
N THR A 416 -15.32 34.78 2.78
CA THR A 416 -16.13 35.95 2.32
C THR A 416 -15.28 37.19 2.15
#